data_9ea104b6114dfe93ac421f44a0096258
#
_entry.id   9ea104b6114dfe93ac421f44a0096258
#
_cell.length_a   1.000
_cell.length_b   1.000
_cell.length_c   1.000
_cell.angle_alpha   90.00
_cell.angle_beta   90.00
_cell.angle_gamma   90.00
#
_symmetry.space_group_name_H-M   'P 1'
#
loop_
_entity.id
_entity.type
_entity.pdbx_description
1 polymer ?
#
loop_
_entity_poly.entity_id
_entity_poly.type
_entity_poly.pdbx_seq_one_letter_code
_entity_poly.pdbx_strand_id
1 'polypeptide(L)'
;PSIQPLLTARLDRLSPEERVVLEAAAVIGRDVFAGAVRELVPEDARERVPSDLMGLVRKELIQPIPTTLRGEDAFRFRHLLIRDAVYDAVAKSRRAELHERFADWLERVAGEAVDRTLRLHAANLSLAARDHCGS
;
A
#
# COMPACT_ATOMS: atom_id res chain seq x y z
N PRO A 1 7.49 21.34 4.02
CA PRO A 1 6.34 21.47 4.65
C PRO A 1 5.23 21.10 3.84
N SER A 2 4.94 20.18 3.70
CA SER A 2 4.08 19.78 2.86
C SER A 2 2.82 19.28 3.41
N ILE A 3 2.74 18.69 4.58
CA ILE A 3 1.50 18.22 5.14
C ILE A 3 0.91 19.28 6.05
N GLN A 4 -0.37 19.55 5.84
CA GLN A 4 -1.08 20.46 6.71
C GLN A 4 -1.17 19.89 8.13
N PRO A 5 -1.15 20.73 9.16
CA PRO A 5 -1.24 20.24 10.55
C PRO A 5 -2.44 19.31 10.79
N LEU A 6 -3.56 19.57 10.11
CA LEU A 6 -4.76 18.75 10.25
C LEU A 6 -4.50 17.31 9.80
N LEU A 7 -3.77 17.14 8.69
CA LEU A 7 -3.44 15.81 8.19
C LEU A 7 -2.46 15.09 9.11
N THR A 8 -1.50 15.82 9.66
CA THR A 8 -0.57 15.26 10.63
C THR A 8 -1.32 14.77 11.87
N ALA A 9 -2.30 15.54 12.33
CA ALA A 9 -3.11 15.14 13.48
C ALA A 9 -3.89 13.85 13.20
N ARG A 10 -4.36 13.67 11.97
CA ARG A 10 -5.03 12.43 11.59
C ARG A 10 -4.10 11.22 11.69
N LEU A 11 -2.86 11.40 11.25
CA LEU A 11 -1.87 10.32 11.33
C LEU A 11 -1.57 9.96 12.79
N ASP A 12 -1.54 10.94 13.68
CA ASP A 12 -1.26 10.71 15.07
C ASP A 12 -2.36 9.93 15.80
N ARG A 13 -3.55 9.89 15.22
CA ARG A 13 -4.69 9.17 15.82
C ARG A 13 -4.75 7.71 15.42
N LEU A 14 -3.83 7.26 14.59
CA LEU A 14 -3.83 5.86 14.14
C LEU A 14 -3.38 4.93 15.24
N SER A 15 -4.02 3.78 15.35
CA SER A 15 -3.51 2.72 16.19
C SER A 15 -2.23 2.17 15.57
N PRO A 16 -1.37 1.49 16.35
CA PRO A 16 -0.18 0.85 15.78
C PRO A 16 -0.51 -0.10 14.62
N GLU A 17 -1.61 -0.83 14.73
CA GLU A 17 -2.04 -1.75 13.68
C GLU A 17 -2.43 -1.02 12.41
N GLU A 18 -3.19 0.06 12.55
CA GLU A 18 -3.58 0.88 11.41
C GLU A 18 -2.37 1.51 10.73
N ARG A 19 -1.37 1.91 11.53
CA ARG A 19 -0.16 2.50 10.97
C ARG A 19 0.62 1.49 10.13
N VAL A 20 0.71 0.25 10.59
CA VAL A 20 1.37 -0.82 9.83
C VAL A 20 0.68 -1.01 8.48
N VAL A 21 -0.64 -1.03 8.47
CA VAL A 21 -1.42 -1.18 7.24
C VAL A 21 -1.20 0.04 6.33
N LEU A 22 -1.20 1.24 6.89
CA LEU A 22 -1.02 2.45 6.11
C LEU A 22 0.38 2.51 5.48
N GLU A 23 1.42 2.06 6.20
CA GLU A 23 2.77 1.97 5.64
C GLU A 23 2.83 1.02 4.46
N ALA A 24 2.21 -0.14 4.59
CA ALA A 24 2.14 -1.10 3.48
C ALA A 24 1.39 -0.48 2.29
N ALA A 25 0.28 0.20 2.56
CA ALA A 25 -0.50 0.86 1.52
C ALA A 25 0.33 1.93 0.80
N ALA A 26 1.13 2.70 1.54
CA ALA A 26 1.97 3.74 0.94
C ALA A 26 3.01 3.14 -0.01
N VAL A 27 3.56 1.98 0.33
CA VAL A 27 4.53 1.30 -0.53
C VAL A 27 3.85 0.74 -1.79
N ILE A 28 2.64 0.20 -1.63
CA ILE A 28 1.89 -0.31 -2.77
C ILE A 28 1.62 0.82 -3.78
N GLY A 29 1.30 1.98 -3.29
CA GLY A 29 1.20 3.16 -4.14
C GLY A 29 -0.21 3.69 -4.28
N ARG A 30 -0.54 4.14 -5.49
CA ARG A 30 -1.80 4.82 -5.74
C ARG A 30 -3.01 3.92 -5.51
N ASP A 31 -3.00 2.74 -6.14
CA ASP A 31 -4.11 1.79 -6.03
C ASP A 31 -3.69 0.70 -5.04
N VAL A 32 -4.40 0.62 -3.94
CA VAL A 32 -4.06 -0.25 -2.82
C VAL A 32 -4.99 -1.44 -2.83
N PHE A 33 -4.44 -2.63 -3.04
CA PHE A 33 -5.21 -3.86 -3.08
C PHE A 33 -5.17 -4.54 -1.72
N ALA A 34 -6.32 -4.91 -1.19
CA ALA A 34 -6.40 -5.52 0.13
C ALA A 34 -5.53 -6.79 0.24
N GLY A 35 -5.53 -7.61 -0.81
CA GLY A 35 -4.70 -8.82 -0.82
C GLY A 35 -3.21 -8.50 -0.76
N ALA A 36 -2.79 -7.42 -1.43
CA ALA A 36 -1.40 -6.99 -1.38
C ALA A 36 -1.03 -6.52 0.03
N VAL A 37 -1.90 -5.75 0.67
CA VAL A 37 -1.66 -5.30 2.05
C VAL A 37 -1.47 -6.50 2.97
N ARG A 38 -2.32 -7.52 2.85
CA ARG A 38 -2.20 -8.72 3.66
C ARG A 38 -0.86 -9.42 3.47
N GLU A 39 -0.33 -9.37 2.23
CA GLU A 39 0.95 -10.00 1.94
C GLU A 39 2.12 -9.22 2.54
N LEU A 40 1.99 -7.89 2.62
CA LEU A 40 3.06 -7.03 3.08
C LEU A 40 3.13 -6.90 4.60
N VAL A 41 2.00 -7.00 5.29
CA VAL A 41 2.00 -6.86 6.75
C VAL A 41 2.51 -8.12 7.42
N PRO A 42 2.97 -8.05 8.69
CA PRO A 42 3.37 -9.25 9.42
C PRO A 42 2.22 -10.25 9.50
N GLU A 43 2.58 -11.52 9.59
CA GLU A 43 1.60 -12.61 9.57
C GLU A 43 0.53 -12.46 10.65
N ASP A 44 0.91 -12.02 11.84
CA ASP A 44 -0.04 -11.86 12.94
C ASP A 44 -0.98 -10.68 12.77
N ALA A 45 -0.72 -9.81 11.80
CA ALA A 45 -1.59 -8.66 11.50
C ALA A 45 -2.57 -8.94 10.36
N ARG A 46 -2.41 -10.05 9.64
CA ARG A 46 -3.19 -10.31 8.43
C ARG A 46 -4.68 -10.40 8.65
N GLU A 47 -5.10 -11.02 9.74
CA GLU A 47 -6.53 -11.17 10.02
C GLU A 47 -7.22 -9.85 10.29
N ARG A 48 -6.47 -8.87 10.75
CA ARG A 48 -7.01 -7.55 11.09
C ARG A 48 -7.02 -6.59 9.92
N VAL A 49 -6.41 -6.96 8.79
CA VAL A 49 -6.30 -6.06 7.65
C VAL A 49 -7.65 -5.51 7.19
N PRO A 50 -8.70 -6.32 7.00
CA PRO A 50 -9.99 -5.75 6.59
C PRO A 50 -10.50 -4.71 7.57
N SER A 51 -10.42 -4.99 8.86
CA SER A 51 -10.86 -4.06 9.90
C SER A 51 -10.03 -2.79 9.92
N ASP A 52 -8.70 -2.94 9.79
CA ASP A 52 -7.79 -1.80 9.82
C ASP A 52 -7.97 -0.93 8.59
N LEU A 53 -8.21 -1.53 7.41
CA LEU A 53 -8.50 -0.76 6.20
C LEU A 53 -9.78 0.05 6.38
N MET A 54 -10.81 -0.53 6.95
CA MET A 54 -12.06 0.20 7.20
C MET A 54 -11.86 1.31 8.22
N GLY A 55 -10.98 1.09 9.20
CA GLY A 55 -10.59 2.14 10.13
C GLY A 55 -9.96 3.32 9.43
N LEU A 56 -9.08 3.05 8.47
CA LEU A 56 -8.44 4.10 7.68
C LEU A 56 -9.45 4.84 6.80
N VAL A 57 -10.44 4.13 6.27
CA VAL A 57 -11.53 4.74 5.49
C VAL A 57 -12.33 5.69 6.39
N ARG A 58 -12.69 5.25 7.59
CA ARG A 58 -13.45 6.09 8.52
C ARG A 58 -12.67 7.34 8.92
N LYS A 59 -11.35 7.24 8.98
CA LYS A 59 -10.48 8.37 9.31
C LYS A 59 -10.14 9.23 8.10
N GLU A 60 -10.75 8.92 6.97
CA GLU A 60 -10.64 9.69 5.73
C GLU A 60 -9.22 9.75 5.16
N LEU A 61 -8.44 8.71 5.38
CA LEU A 61 -7.09 8.63 4.82
C LEU A 61 -7.08 7.90 3.49
N ILE A 62 -7.96 6.91 3.34
CA ILE A 62 -8.13 6.18 2.08
C ILE A 62 -9.62 6.08 1.77
N GLN A 63 -9.92 5.73 0.52
CA GLN A 63 -11.31 5.53 0.10
C GLN A 63 -11.39 4.30 -0.80
N PRO A 64 -12.52 3.57 -0.74
CA PRO A 64 -12.70 2.42 -1.63
C PRO A 64 -12.82 2.90 -3.08
N ILE A 65 -12.31 2.11 -4.01
CA ILE A 65 -12.45 2.38 -5.44
C ILE A 65 -12.84 1.08 -6.14
N PRO A 66 -13.43 1.18 -7.36
CA PRO A 66 -13.66 -0.01 -8.15
C PRO A 66 -12.33 -0.69 -8.45
N THR A 67 -12.31 -2.02 -8.38
CA THR A 67 -11.09 -2.76 -8.61
C THR A 67 -11.05 -3.33 -10.01
N THR A 68 -9.84 -3.35 -10.60
CA THR A 68 -9.60 -4.01 -11.87
C THR A 68 -9.09 -5.43 -11.65
N LEU A 69 -8.76 -5.79 -10.41
CA LEU A 69 -8.32 -7.13 -10.07
C LEU A 69 -9.50 -7.92 -9.54
N ARG A 70 -9.79 -9.01 -10.21
CA ARG A 70 -10.93 -9.84 -9.88
C ARG A 70 -10.81 -10.39 -8.46
N GLY A 71 -11.85 -10.16 -7.67
CA GLY A 71 -11.90 -10.67 -6.31
C GLY A 71 -11.13 -9.86 -5.30
N GLU A 72 -10.51 -8.74 -5.70
CA GLU A 72 -9.75 -7.91 -4.80
C GLU A 72 -10.49 -6.62 -4.49
N ASP A 73 -10.54 -6.26 -3.21
CA ASP A 73 -10.99 -4.94 -2.81
C ASP A 73 -9.83 -3.96 -3.03
N ALA A 74 -10.15 -2.79 -3.51
CA ALA A 74 -9.13 -1.77 -3.80
C ALA A 74 -9.49 -0.46 -3.12
N PHE A 75 -8.45 0.28 -2.81
CA PHE A 75 -8.56 1.56 -2.12
C PHE A 75 -7.59 2.55 -2.75
N ARG A 76 -7.77 3.82 -2.43
CA ARG A 76 -6.88 4.88 -2.92
C ARG A 76 -6.69 5.90 -1.82
N PHE A 77 -5.49 6.44 -1.69
CA PHE A 77 -5.25 7.53 -0.74
C PHE A 77 -6.09 8.74 -1.14
N ARG A 78 -6.70 9.37 -0.16
CA ARG A 78 -7.48 10.59 -0.41
C ARG A 78 -6.57 11.78 -0.66
N HIS A 79 -5.37 11.78 -0.08
CA HIS A 79 -4.39 12.85 -0.24
C HIS A 79 -3.02 12.25 -0.53
N LEU A 80 -2.47 12.58 -1.69
CA LEU A 80 -1.15 12.05 -2.07
C LEU A 80 -0.05 12.52 -1.12
N LEU A 81 -0.21 13.70 -0.53
CA LEU A 81 0.77 14.20 0.43
C LEU A 81 0.88 13.29 1.65
N ILE A 82 -0.24 12.68 2.07
CA ILE A 82 -0.21 11.73 3.17
C ILE A 82 0.57 10.48 2.76
N ARG A 83 0.28 9.97 1.57
CA ARG A 83 1.00 8.80 1.06
C ARG A 83 2.50 9.07 1.01
N ASP A 84 2.89 10.22 0.47
CA ASP A 84 4.30 10.56 0.33
C ASP A 84 4.97 10.70 1.70
N ALA A 85 4.31 11.32 2.65
CA ALA A 85 4.86 11.49 3.99
C ALA A 85 5.04 10.14 4.69
N VAL A 86 4.05 9.27 4.58
CA VAL A 86 4.11 7.93 5.18
C VAL A 86 5.23 7.12 4.52
N TYR A 87 5.30 7.16 3.20
CA TYR A 87 6.29 6.45 2.43
C TYR A 87 7.71 6.89 2.83
N ASP A 88 7.93 8.19 2.92
CA ASP A 88 9.25 8.72 3.26
C ASP A 88 9.66 8.39 4.69
N ALA A 89 8.70 8.16 5.57
CA ALA A 89 8.98 7.81 6.96
C ALA A 89 9.39 6.34 7.12
N VAL A 90 9.12 5.50 6.12
CA VAL A 90 9.54 4.09 6.18
C VAL A 90 11.02 3.99 5.84
N ALA A 91 11.78 3.22 6.63
CA ALA A 91 13.21 3.06 6.38
C ALA A 91 13.46 2.46 5.00
N LYS A 92 14.53 2.90 4.33
CA LYS A 92 14.85 2.45 2.98
C LYS A 92 14.91 0.93 2.83
N SER A 93 15.57 0.26 3.76
CA SER A 93 15.70 -1.20 3.69
C SER A 93 14.34 -1.88 3.79
N ARG A 94 13.47 -1.35 4.66
CA ARG A 94 12.14 -1.89 4.81
C ARG A 94 11.30 -1.60 3.57
N ARG A 95 11.44 -0.41 2.97
CA ARG A 95 10.74 -0.10 1.72
C ARG A 95 11.11 -1.06 0.61
N ALA A 96 12.41 -1.38 0.50
CA ALA A 96 12.87 -2.31 -0.52
C ALA A 96 12.25 -3.69 -0.33
N GLU A 97 12.22 -4.17 0.91
CA GLU A 97 11.61 -5.45 1.23
C GLU A 97 10.12 -5.48 0.88
N LEU A 98 9.41 -4.41 1.24
CA LEU A 98 7.98 -4.32 0.97
C LEU A 98 7.70 -4.24 -0.54
N HIS A 99 8.52 -3.50 -1.28
CA HIS A 99 8.39 -3.45 -2.75
C HIS A 99 8.59 -4.82 -3.38
N GLU A 100 9.56 -5.58 -2.91
CA GLU A 100 9.78 -6.92 -3.44
C GLU A 100 8.58 -7.83 -3.18
N ARG A 101 8.03 -7.77 -1.99
CA ARG A 101 6.85 -8.57 -1.64
C ARG A 101 5.66 -8.19 -2.51
N PHE A 102 5.50 -6.91 -2.77
CA PHE A 102 4.40 -6.44 -3.61
C PHE A 102 4.58 -6.91 -5.05
N ALA A 103 5.79 -6.81 -5.59
CA ALA A 103 6.07 -7.27 -6.93
C ALA A 103 5.79 -8.77 -7.06
N ASP A 104 6.21 -9.55 -6.07
CA ASP A 104 5.96 -10.99 -6.06
C ASP A 104 4.45 -11.29 -6.05
N TRP A 105 3.70 -10.56 -5.24
CA TRP A 105 2.25 -10.72 -5.18
C TRP A 105 1.61 -10.41 -6.53
N LEU A 106 2.02 -9.31 -7.16
CA LEU A 106 1.49 -8.93 -8.47
C LEU A 106 1.77 -9.99 -9.52
N GLU A 107 2.99 -10.54 -9.51
CA GLU A 107 3.34 -11.59 -10.47
C GLU A 107 2.50 -12.84 -10.28
N ARG A 108 2.24 -13.24 -9.03
CA ARG A 108 1.37 -14.39 -8.77
C ARG A 108 -0.04 -14.16 -9.27
N VAL A 109 -0.59 -12.98 -8.95
CA VAL A 109 -1.95 -12.63 -9.36
C VAL A 109 -2.04 -12.50 -10.87
N ALA A 110 -1.05 -11.88 -11.50
CA ALA A 110 -1.02 -11.74 -12.95
C ALA A 110 -0.89 -13.09 -13.64
N GLY A 111 -0.07 -13.98 -13.07
CA GLY A 111 0.07 -15.32 -13.59
C GLY A 111 -1.22 -16.10 -13.53
N GLU A 112 -1.95 -15.96 -12.43
CA GLU A 112 -3.24 -16.62 -12.28
C GLU A 112 -4.29 -16.05 -13.20
N ALA A 113 -4.29 -14.72 -13.37
CA ALA A 113 -5.27 -14.04 -14.19
C ALA A 113 -4.94 -14.08 -15.69
N VAL A 114 -3.69 -14.42 -16.02
CA VAL A 114 -3.19 -14.40 -17.40
C VAL A 114 -3.45 -13.03 -18.05
N ASP A 115 -3.23 -11.96 -17.30
CA ASP A 115 -3.46 -10.61 -17.76
C ASP A 115 -2.15 -9.92 -18.06
N ARG A 116 -1.91 -9.65 -19.36
CA ARG A 116 -0.69 -9.01 -19.80
C ARG A 116 -0.49 -7.63 -19.18
N THR A 117 -1.57 -6.89 -18.99
CA THR A 117 -1.51 -5.56 -18.39
C THR A 117 -0.99 -5.62 -16.96
N LEU A 118 -1.47 -6.60 -16.19
CA LEU A 118 -0.99 -6.78 -14.82
C LEU A 118 0.49 -7.14 -14.79
N ARG A 119 0.95 -7.96 -15.73
CA ARG A 119 2.37 -8.33 -15.82
C ARG A 119 3.23 -7.11 -16.11
N LEU A 120 2.79 -6.24 -17.02
CA LEU A 120 3.51 -5.02 -17.32
C LEU A 120 3.55 -4.10 -16.09
N HIS A 121 2.45 -4.02 -15.37
CA HIS A 121 2.38 -3.22 -14.17
C HIS A 121 3.35 -3.74 -13.11
N ALA A 122 3.39 -5.04 -12.90
CA ALA A 122 4.32 -5.66 -11.95
C ALA A 122 5.77 -5.37 -12.33
N ALA A 123 6.11 -5.51 -13.61
CA ALA A 123 7.45 -5.23 -14.09
C ALA A 123 7.84 -3.77 -13.83
N ASN A 124 6.93 -2.85 -14.13
CA ASN A 124 7.20 -1.43 -13.92
C ASN A 124 7.41 -1.11 -12.44
N LEU A 125 6.64 -1.72 -11.57
CA LEU A 125 6.79 -1.51 -10.14
C LEU A 125 8.09 -2.08 -9.62
N SER A 126 8.52 -3.22 -10.14
CA SER A 126 9.79 -3.83 -9.76
C SER A 126 10.96 -2.93 -10.15
N LEU A 127 10.91 -2.37 -11.37
CA LEU A 127 11.94 -1.45 -11.83
C LEU A 127 11.98 -0.18 -10.99
N ALA A 128 10.81 0.37 -10.68
CA ALA A 128 10.73 1.57 -9.85
C ALA A 128 11.31 1.32 -8.46
N ALA A 129 11.05 0.14 -7.89
CA ALA A 129 11.58 -0.23 -6.59
C ALA A 129 13.10 -0.31 -6.61
N ARG A 130 13.67 -0.91 -7.64
CA ARG A 130 15.12 -1.02 -7.79
C ARG A 130 15.76 0.34 -7.92
N ASP A 131 15.22 1.19 -8.77
CA ASP A 131 15.74 2.54 -8.98
C ASP A 131 15.70 3.34 -7.70
N HIS A 132 14.57 3.25 -6.99
CA HIS A 132 14.38 3.98 -5.74
C HIS A 132 15.34 3.51 -4.65
N CYS A 133 15.59 2.20 -4.58
CA CYS A 133 16.47 1.63 -3.58
C CYS A 133 17.96 1.80 -3.94
N GLY A 134 18.27 1.94 -5.22
CA GLY A 134 19.63 2.10 -5.69
C GLY A 134 20.19 3.50 -5.52
N SER A 135 19.33 4.45 -5.28
CA SER A 135 19.76 5.83 -5.05
C SER A 135 20.04 6.10 -3.57
#